data_acacac6ca82ece3b3d60e3336de779e8
#
_entry.id   acacac6ca82ece3b3d60e3336de779e8
#
_cell.length_a   1.000
_cell.length_b   1.000
_cell.length_c   1.000
_cell.angle_alpha   90.00
_cell.angle_beta   90.00
_cell.angle_gamma   90.00
#
_symmetry.space_group_name_H-M   'P 1'
#
loop_
_entity.id
_entity.type
_entity.pdbx_description
1 polymer ?
#
loop_
_entity_poly.entity_id
_entity_poly.type
_entity_poly.pdbx_seq_one_letter_code
_entity_poly.pdbx_strand_id
1 'polypeptide(L)'
;MLPFLKYAVKNLFSKPSTVGWPAKKGEAAPEAKPNYRGRIAYDATKCVNCGMCIRVCSPQAITREVEKVEEGDKITYTFDLTSCTFCGTCVDFCGTKALQMTEDYHMVGTKHEDFLVTGTRVKKKVKGYPECDQDVCVYCGLCQKNCPEGAITVDRPNKTWTLDKSECVQCGICIQKCPKKCLKFGLPGAKK
;
A
#
# COMPACT_ATOMS: atom_id res chain seq x y z
N MET A 1 2.74 -7.30 58.46
CA MET A 1 1.51 -7.62 57.70
C MET A 1 1.77 -7.38 56.21
N LEU A 2 1.47 -8.32 55.35
CA LEU A 2 1.66 -8.15 53.92
C LEU A 2 0.49 -7.33 53.35
N PRO A 3 0.69 -6.04 52.98
CA PRO A 3 -0.40 -5.14 52.57
C PRO A 3 -1.13 -5.66 51.32
N PHE A 4 -0.45 -6.46 50.49
CA PHE A 4 -1.04 -7.04 49.26
C PHE A 4 -1.90 -8.29 49.48
N LEU A 5 -1.82 -8.96 50.64
CA LEU A 5 -2.55 -10.18 50.92
C LEU A 5 -4.07 -10.01 50.77
N LYS A 6 -4.59 -8.87 51.29
CA LYS A 6 -6.02 -8.51 51.19
C LYS A 6 -6.47 -8.39 49.74
N TYR A 7 -5.65 -7.79 48.87
CA TYR A 7 -5.97 -7.64 47.46
C TYR A 7 -5.83 -8.98 46.71
N ALA A 8 -4.83 -9.78 47.04
CA ALA A 8 -4.64 -11.11 46.45
C ALA A 8 -5.84 -12.03 46.74
N VAL A 9 -6.30 -12.07 48.01
CA VAL A 9 -7.48 -12.85 48.42
C VAL A 9 -8.73 -12.33 47.73
N LYS A 10 -8.93 -11.00 47.67
CA LYS A 10 -10.06 -10.41 46.97
C LYS A 10 -10.09 -10.77 45.49
N ASN A 11 -8.93 -10.71 44.80
CA ASN A 11 -8.82 -11.00 43.38
C ASN A 11 -9.00 -12.50 43.09
N LEU A 12 -8.61 -13.38 44.01
CA LEU A 12 -8.80 -14.83 43.85
C LEU A 12 -10.28 -15.23 43.71
N PHE A 13 -11.19 -14.49 44.40
CA PHE A 13 -12.64 -14.75 44.39
C PHE A 13 -13.41 -13.74 43.50
N SER A 14 -12.72 -12.83 42.83
CA SER A 14 -13.38 -11.90 41.88
C SER A 14 -13.62 -12.55 40.51
N LYS A 15 -14.64 -12.10 39.80
CA LYS A 15 -14.83 -12.53 38.40
C LYS A 15 -13.63 -12.07 37.55
N PRO A 16 -13.18 -12.89 36.60
CA PRO A 16 -12.15 -12.50 35.66
C PRO A 16 -12.54 -11.20 34.93
N SER A 17 -11.62 -10.26 34.82
CA SER A 17 -11.80 -9.01 34.05
C SER A 17 -11.57 -9.22 32.55
N THR A 18 -11.06 -10.39 32.16
CA THR A 18 -10.80 -10.76 30.78
C THR A 18 -12.06 -11.35 30.13
N VAL A 19 -12.25 -11.02 28.86
CA VAL A 19 -13.29 -11.66 28.04
C VAL A 19 -12.76 -13.01 27.56
N GLY A 20 -13.61 -14.06 27.67
CA GLY A 20 -13.25 -15.39 27.18
C GLY A 20 -13.06 -15.38 25.66
N TRP A 21 -11.94 -15.94 25.20
CA TRP A 21 -11.65 -16.15 23.77
C TRP A 21 -11.20 -17.60 23.55
N PRO A 22 -11.69 -18.27 22.50
CA PRO A 22 -12.74 -17.85 21.58
C PRO A 22 -14.11 -17.73 22.27
N ALA A 23 -14.98 -16.85 21.72
CA ALA A 23 -16.33 -16.69 22.26
C ALA A 23 -17.05 -18.06 22.26
N LYS A 24 -17.78 -18.32 23.34
CA LYS A 24 -18.54 -19.56 23.44
C LYS A 24 -19.60 -19.63 22.35
N LYS A 25 -19.98 -20.85 21.94
CA LYS A 25 -21.01 -21.05 20.94
C LYS A 25 -22.30 -20.33 21.33
N GLY A 26 -22.70 -19.32 20.55
CA GLY A 26 -23.87 -18.47 20.81
C GLY A 26 -23.55 -17.10 21.43
N GLU A 27 -22.32 -16.81 21.84
CA GLU A 27 -21.89 -15.49 22.25
C GLU A 27 -21.31 -14.73 21.04
N ALA A 28 -21.67 -13.44 20.89
CA ALA A 28 -21.04 -12.61 19.86
C ALA A 28 -19.57 -12.37 20.22
N ALA A 29 -18.69 -12.52 19.23
CA ALA A 29 -17.31 -12.13 19.40
C ALA A 29 -17.23 -10.62 19.68
N PRO A 30 -16.28 -10.14 20.51
CA PRO A 30 -16.11 -8.72 20.74
C PRO A 30 -15.85 -7.99 19.41
N GLU A 31 -16.56 -6.90 19.18
CA GLU A 31 -16.33 -6.06 18.01
C GLU A 31 -14.95 -5.39 18.10
N ALA A 32 -14.27 -5.30 16.96
CA ALA A 32 -13.03 -4.54 16.88
C ALA A 32 -13.30 -3.07 17.19
N LYS A 33 -12.40 -2.45 17.95
CA LYS A 33 -12.51 -1.01 18.27
C LYS A 33 -12.25 -0.17 17.03
N PRO A 34 -12.82 1.04 16.93
CA PRO A 34 -12.51 1.98 15.86
C PRO A 34 -11.01 2.16 15.70
N ASN A 35 -10.54 2.22 14.48
CA ASN A 35 -9.11 2.32 14.10
C ASN A 35 -8.26 1.08 14.45
N TYR A 36 -8.88 -0.07 14.68
CA TYR A 36 -8.15 -1.33 14.79
C TYR A 36 -7.40 -1.63 13.48
N ARG A 37 -6.17 -2.12 13.60
CA ARG A 37 -5.33 -2.49 12.44
C ARG A 37 -5.33 -4.01 12.29
N GLY A 38 -6.37 -4.52 11.64
CA GLY A 38 -6.51 -5.95 11.36
C GLY A 38 -5.86 -6.36 10.05
N ARG A 39 -6.43 -7.34 9.40
CA ARG A 39 -5.93 -7.89 8.14
C ARG A 39 -5.82 -6.82 7.06
N ILE A 40 -4.76 -6.86 6.27
CA ILE A 40 -4.60 -6.01 5.08
C ILE A 40 -5.56 -6.49 3.98
N ALA A 41 -6.37 -5.58 3.46
CA ALA A 41 -7.14 -5.79 2.24
C ALA A 41 -6.41 -5.13 1.07
N TYR A 42 -6.25 -5.87 -0.02
CA TYR A 42 -5.60 -5.40 -1.23
C TYR A 42 -6.54 -5.45 -2.42
N ASP A 43 -6.77 -4.29 -3.04
CA ASP A 43 -7.55 -4.13 -4.25
C ASP A 43 -6.60 -3.96 -5.46
N ALA A 44 -6.39 -5.05 -6.19
CA ALA A 44 -5.52 -5.05 -7.35
C ALA A 44 -6.01 -4.12 -8.47
N THR A 45 -7.32 -3.80 -8.54
CA THR A 45 -7.88 -2.94 -9.58
C THR A 45 -7.45 -1.49 -9.43
N LYS A 46 -7.26 -1.02 -8.20
CA LYS A 46 -6.78 0.34 -7.88
C LYS A 46 -5.27 0.47 -7.91
N CYS A 47 -4.55 -0.66 -7.84
CA CYS A 47 -3.09 -0.65 -7.78
C CYS A 47 -2.47 -0.22 -9.11
N VAL A 48 -1.57 0.76 -9.08
CA VAL A 48 -0.81 1.24 -10.27
C VAL A 48 0.58 0.62 -10.37
N ASN A 49 0.89 -0.36 -9.53
CA ASN A 49 2.16 -1.09 -9.50
C ASN A 49 3.40 -0.22 -9.26
N CYS A 50 3.27 0.85 -8.47
CA CYS A 50 4.37 1.77 -8.17
C CYS A 50 5.44 1.21 -7.21
N GLY A 51 5.19 0.09 -6.51
CA GLY A 51 6.14 -0.53 -5.59
C GLY A 51 6.36 0.20 -4.27
N MET A 52 5.68 1.32 -4.00
CA MET A 52 5.87 2.12 -2.79
C MET A 52 5.64 1.30 -1.51
N CYS A 53 4.61 0.43 -1.49
CA CYS A 53 4.31 -0.42 -0.34
C CYS A 53 5.47 -1.34 0.04
N ILE A 54 6.24 -1.84 -0.94
CA ILE A 54 7.43 -2.67 -0.71
C ILE A 54 8.53 -1.84 -0.06
N ARG A 55 8.78 -0.63 -0.57
CA ARG A 55 9.87 0.25 -0.09
C ARG A 55 9.68 0.72 1.34
N VAL A 56 8.42 0.96 1.76
CA VAL A 56 8.12 1.43 3.11
C VAL A 56 7.91 0.31 4.13
N CYS A 57 7.92 -0.94 3.68
CA CYS A 57 7.71 -2.10 4.54
C CYS A 57 9.01 -2.47 5.27
N SER A 58 9.12 -2.08 6.55
CA SER A 58 10.30 -2.40 7.37
C SER A 58 10.55 -3.90 7.54
N PRO A 59 9.53 -4.75 7.84
CA PRO A 59 9.73 -6.19 7.96
C PRO A 59 9.82 -6.92 6.61
N GLN A 60 9.77 -6.20 5.48
CA GLN A 60 9.83 -6.78 4.12
C GLN A 60 8.77 -7.86 3.85
N ALA A 61 7.62 -7.72 4.49
CA ALA A 61 6.50 -8.67 4.40
C ALA A 61 5.74 -8.61 3.05
N ILE A 62 6.19 -7.80 2.10
CA ILE A 62 5.51 -7.59 0.82
C ILE A 62 6.45 -7.97 -0.31
N THR A 63 6.06 -8.94 -1.10
CA THR A 63 6.80 -9.39 -2.29
C THR A 63 6.04 -9.05 -3.57
N ARG A 64 6.77 -8.93 -4.66
CA ARG A 64 6.22 -8.67 -5.99
C ARG A 64 6.85 -9.60 -7.00
N GLU A 65 6.03 -10.36 -7.68
CA GLU A 65 6.42 -11.19 -8.80
C GLU A 65 5.92 -10.58 -10.11
N VAL A 66 6.74 -10.63 -11.13
CA VAL A 66 6.43 -10.08 -12.46
C VAL A 66 6.60 -11.19 -13.49
N GLU A 67 5.51 -11.58 -14.11
CA GLU A 67 5.49 -12.52 -15.22
C GLU A 67 5.18 -11.76 -16.51
N LYS A 68 6.00 -11.94 -17.54
CA LYS A 68 5.73 -11.37 -18.86
C LYS A 68 4.71 -12.23 -19.58
N VAL A 69 3.56 -11.64 -19.89
CA VAL A 69 2.51 -12.27 -20.71
C VAL A 69 2.32 -11.48 -22.01
N GLU A 70 1.68 -12.08 -23.00
CA GLU A 70 1.49 -11.44 -24.33
C GLU A 70 0.77 -10.09 -24.23
N GLU A 71 -0.19 -9.95 -23.32
CA GLU A 71 -0.97 -8.73 -23.12
C GLU A 71 -0.28 -7.65 -22.29
N GLY A 72 0.87 -7.97 -21.64
CA GLY A 72 1.58 -7.03 -20.78
C GLY A 72 2.42 -7.72 -19.70
N ASP A 73 2.59 -7.05 -18.58
CA ASP A 73 3.24 -7.61 -17.42
C ASP A 73 2.18 -8.01 -16.37
N LYS A 74 2.10 -9.30 -16.08
CA LYS A 74 1.26 -9.81 -14.98
C LYS A 74 2.04 -9.64 -13.69
N ILE A 75 1.55 -8.79 -12.80
CA ILE A 75 2.19 -8.44 -11.55
C ILE A 75 1.36 -8.97 -10.40
N THR A 76 1.96 -9.82 -9.59
CA THR A 76 1.36 -10.40 -8.39
C THR A 76 2.04 -9.82 -7.16
N TYR A 77 1.24 -9.23 -6.27
CA TYR A 77 1.68 -8.81 -4.95
C TYR A 77 1.24 -9.84 -3.92
N THR A 78 2.15 -10.20 -3.04
CA THR A 78 1.89 -11.09 -1.92
C THR A 78 2.26 -10.39 -0.63
N PHE A 79 1.31 -10.31 0.29
CA PHE A 79 1.47 -9.74 1.63
C PHE A 79 1.49 -10.91 2.62
N ASP A 80 2.62 -11.13 3.24
CA ASP A 80 2.80 -12.15 4.26
C ASP A 80 2.44 -11.59 5.64
N LEU A 81 1.28 -11.99 6.15
CA LEU A 81 0.79 -11.53 7.43
C LEU A 81 1.55 -12.14 8.62
N THR A 82 2.31 -13.23 8.41
CA THR A 82 3.14 -13.83 9.47
C THR A 82 4.36 -12.97 9.80
N SER A 83 4.88 -12.26 8.80
CA SER A 83 6.00 -11.32 8.94
C SER A 83 5.53 -9.87 9.16
N CYS A 84 4.24 -9.59 8.97
CA CYS A 84 3.67 -8.25 9.03
C CYS A 84 3.51 -7.77 10.47
N THR A 85 3.95 -6.54 10.77
CA THR A 85 3.76 -5.89 12.09
C THR A 85 2.48 -5.07 12.20
N PHE A 86 1.60 -5.10 11.20
CA PHE A 86 0.34 -4.34 11.15
C PHE A 86 0.50 -2.84 11.42
N CYS A 87 1.64 -2.26 11.08
CA CYS A 87 1.94 -0.85 11.32
C CYS A 87 1.09 0.13 10.48
N GLY A 88 0.51 -0.32 9.35
CA GLY A 88 -0.31 0.50 8.46
C GLY A 88 0.47 1.40 7.49
N THR A 89 1.79 1.50 7.59
CA THR A 89 2.62 2.40 6.77
C THR A 89 2.40 2.20 5.27
N CYS A 90 2.26 0.94 4.81
CA CYS A 90 1.99 0.65 3.39
C CYS A 90 0.63 1.19 2.92
N VAL A 91 -0.36 1.28 3.82
CA VAL A 91 -1.68 1.86 3.55
C VAL A 91 -1.59 3.38 3.45
N ASP A 92 -0.90 4.02 4.40
CA ASP A 92 -0.74 5.47 4.46
C ASP A 92 0.01 6.01 3.23
N PHE A 93 1.03 5.30 2.78
CA PHE A 93 1.81 5.66 1.58
C PHE A 93 1.16 5.23 0.26
N CYS A 94 0.05 4.49 0.27
CA CYS A 94 -0.64 4.09 -0.94
C CYS A 94 -1.42 5.25 -1.56
N GLY A 95 -0.84 5.92 -2.54
CA GLY A 95 -1.45 7.08 -3.20
C GLY A 95 -2.78 6.80 -3.93
N THR A 96 -3.02 5.55 -4.31
CA THR A 96 -4.26 5.11 -4.98
C THR A 96 -5.26 4.44 -4.05
N LYS A 97 -4.93 4.35 -2.74
CA LYS A 97 -5.76 3.68 -1.73
C LYS A 97 -6.15 2.24 -2.13
N ALA A 98 -5.22 1.54 -2.79
CA ALA A 98 -5.38 0.13 -3.14
C ALA A 98 -5.20 -0.80 -1.93
N LEU A 99 -4.66 -0.30 -0.82
CA LEU A 99 -4.45 -1.00 0.43
C LEU A 99 -5.31 -0.37 1.52
N GLN A 100 -5.91 -1.22 2.36
CA GLN A 100 -6.70 -0.80 3.52
C GLN A 100 -6.43 -1.75 4.68
N MET A 101 -6.47 -1.23 5.92
CA MET A 101 -6.53 -2.06 7.11
C MET A 101 -8.00 -2.36 7.39
N THR A 102 -8.32 -3.62 7.62
CA THR A 102 -9.66 -4.03 8.00
C THR A 102 -9.80 -4.13 9.52
N GLU A 103 -11.01 -4.25 10.00
CA GLU A 103 -11.28 -4.54 11.41
C GLU A 103 -11.24 -6.05 11.72
N ASP A 104 -10.93 -6.88 10.73
CA ASP A 104 -10.84 -8.32 10.88
C ASP A 104 -9.59 -8.72 11.68
N TYR A 105 -9.82 -9.25 12.88
CA TYR A 105 -8.80 -9.78 13.77
C TYR A 105 -8.83 -11.31 13.90
N HIS A 106 -9.76 -11.96 13.20
CA HIS A 106 -9.92 -13.41 13.22
C HIS A 106 -8.92 -14.09 12.26
N MET A 107 -7.65 -14.00 12.58
CA MET A 107 -6.60 -14.62 11.78
C MET A 107 -6.12 -15.89 12.48
N VAL A 108 -6.78 -16.99 12.21
CA VAL A 108 -6.42 -18.31 12.73
C VAL A 108 -6.22 -19.24 11.54
N GLY A 109 -5.10 -19.90 11.49
CA GLY A 109 -4.76 -20.85 10.45
C GLY A 109 -3.70 -21.84 10.93
N THR A 110 -3.58 -22.97 10.25
CA THR A 110 -2.57 -23.99 10.53
C THR A 110 -1.46 -24.01 9.47
N LYS A 111 -1.70 -23.40 8.33
CA LYS A 111 -0.75 -23.33 7.22
C LYS A 111 -0.31 -21.89 6.99
N HIS A 112 0.92 -21.71 6.51
CA HIS A 112 1.43 -20.39 6.16
C HIS A 112 0.58 -19.68 5.08
N GLU A 113 0.03 -20.46 4.14
CA GLU A 113 -0.82 -19.97 3.05
C GLU A 113 -2.07 -19.24 3.54
N ASP A 114 -2.61 -19.61 4.72
CA ASP A 114 -3.78 -18.97 5.34
C ASP A 114 -3.52 -17.51 5.71
N PHE A 115 -2.25 -17.13 5.83
CA PHE A 115 -1.79 -15.81 6.21
C PHE A 115 -1.24 -14.98 5.03
N LEU A 116 -1.38 -15.49 3.80
CA LEU A 116 -0.98 -14.76 2.60
C LEU A 116 -2.17 -14.01 2.00
N VAL A 117 -2.01 -12.72 1.78
CA VAL A 117 -2.96 -11.92 0.99
C VAL A 117 -2.32 -11.66 -0.36
N THR A 118 -2.90 -12.23 -1.40
CA THR A 118 -2.38 -12.13 -2.76
C THR A 118 -3.34 -11.37 -3.66
N GLY A 119 -2.80 -10.64 -4.61
CA GLY A 119 -3.60 -10.01 -5.64
C GLY A 119 -2.79 -9.81 -6.91
N THR A 120 -3.40 -10.14 -8.01
CA THR A 120 -2.76 -10.11 -9.33
C THR A 120 -3.41 -9.07 -10.21
N ARG A 121 -2.59 -8.31 -10.94
CA ARG A 121 -3.04 -7.39 -11.97
C ARG A 121 -2.18 -7.53 -13.21
N VAL A 122 -2.83 -7.54 -14.36
CA VAL A 122 -2.14 -7.40 -15.65
C VAL A 122 -1.96 -5.91 -15.94
N LYS A 123 -0.71 -5.45 -15.94
CA LYS A 123 -0.37 -4.11 -16.40
C LYS A 123 -0.29 -4.14 -17.91
N LYS A 124 -1.36 -3.70 -18.57
CA LYS A 124 -1.31 -3.48 -20.03
C LYS A 124 -0.15 -2.55 -20.33
N LYS A 125 0.68 -2.87 -21.30
CA LYS A 125 1.77 -1.99 -21.75
C LYS A 125 1.14 -0.67 -22.19
N VAL A 126 1.23 0.36 -21.34
CA VAL A 126 0.84 1.71 -21.73
C VAL A 126 1.87 2.13 -22.78
N LYS A 127 1.40 2.29 -24.02
CA LYS A 127 2.25 2.71 -25.14
C LYS A 127 2.55 4.20 -24.96
N GLY A 128 3.52 4.55 -24.13
CA GLY A 128 3.97 5.93 -23.98
C GLY A 128 4.54 6.25 -22.60
N TYR A 129 5.31 7.31 -22.56
CA TYR A 129 5.87 7.88 -21.33
C TYR A 129 5.14 9.18 -21.01
N PRO A 130 5.15 9.63 -19.72
CA PRO A 130 4.64 10.95 -19.40
C PRO A 130 5.40 12.03 -20.19
N GLU A 131 4.66 12.87 -20.88
CA GLU A 131 5.17 14.06 -21.56
C GLU A 131 4.62 15.30 -20.87
N CYS A 132 5.46 16.32 -20.72
CA CYS A 132 5.11 17.59 -20.09
C CYS A 132 4.87 18.64 -21.16
N ASP A 133 3.70 19.26 -21.10
CA ASP A 133 3.44 20.49 -21.81
C ASP A 133 4.11 21.66 -21.06
N GLN A 134 5.23 22.13 -21.62
CA GLN A 134 6.08 23.13 -20.97
C GLN A 134 5.42 24.51 -20.94
N ASP A 135 4.49 24.79 -21.85
CA ASP A 135 3.79 26.09 -21.93
C ASP A 135 2.78 26.24 -20.76
N VAL A 136 2.23 25.12 -20.28
CA VAL A 136 1.26 25.07 -19.16
C VAL A 136 1.94 24.79 -17.83
N CYS A 137 3.17 24.26 -17.86
CA CYS A 137 3.89 23.81 -16.68
C CYS A 137 4.40 25.00 -15.85
N VAL A 138 4.08 25.01 -14.55
CA VAL A 138 4.58 26.01 -13.59
C VAL A 138 5.84 25.54 -12.83
N TYR A 139 6.42 24.43 -13.23
CA TYR A 139 7.65 23.85 -12.66
C TYR A 139 7.62 23.72 -11.12
N CYS A 140 6.45 23.40 -10.54
CA CYS A 140 6.26 23.30 -9.08
C CYS A 140 7.01 22.14 -8.42
N GLY A 141 7.48 21.14 -9.20
CA GLY A 141 8.24 20.00 -8.72
C GLY A 141 7.40 18.92 -8.02
N LEU A 142 6.06 19.04 -8.00
CA LEU A 142 5.20 18.00 -7.37
C LEU A 142 5.30 16.65 -8.06
N CYS A 143 5.44 16.63 -9.39
CA CYS A 143 5.65 15.39 -10.14
C CYS A 143 6.96 14.70 -9.77
N GLN A 144 8.03 15.44 -9.54
CA GLN A 144 9.32 14.93 -9.07
C GLN A 144 9.21 14.35 -7.65
N LYS A 145 8.60 15.11 -6.72
CA LYS A 145 8.45 14.67 -5.31
C LYS A 145 7.59 13.41 -5.16
N ASN A 146 6.60 13.24 -6.02
CA ASN A 146 5.70 12.09 -5.98
C ASN A 146 6.13 10.95 -6.90
N CYS A 147 7.25 11.05 -7.60
CA CYS A 147 7.76 9.96 -8.43
C CYS A 147 8.45 8.92 -7.54
N PRO A 148 7.92 7.68 -7.44
CA PRO A 148 8.50 6.65 -6.57
C PRO A 148 9.89 6.20 -7.02
N GLU A 149 10.16 6.25 -8.34
CA GLU A 149 11.46 5.84 -8.90
C GLU A 149 12.42 7.02 -9.09
N GLY A 150 12.01 8.25 -8.76
CA GLY A 150 12.86 9.43 -8.97
C GLY A 150 13.12 9.77 -10.44
N ALA A 151 12.39 9.17 -11.37
CA ALA A 151 12.59 9.29 -12.82
C ALA A 151 12.32 10.70 -13.40
N ILE A 152 11.86 11.65 -12.60
CA ILE A 152 11.53 13.01 -13.06
C ILE A 152 12.42 14.02 -12.36
N THR A 153 13.08 14.87 -13.13
CA THR A 153 13.86 16.01 -12.64
C THR A 153 13.24 17.31 -13.10
N VAL A 154 13.02 18.23 -12.17
CA VAL A 154 12.46 19.58 -12.44
C VAL A 154 13.45 20.62 -11.96
N ASP A 155 13.97 21.40 -12.88
CA ASP A 155 14.82 22.55 -12.59
C ASP A 155 13.96 23.82 -12.68
N ARG A 156 13.75 24.45 -11.55
CA ARG A 156 12.93 25.66 -11.43
C ARG A 156 13.60 26.91 -12.02
N PRO A 157 14.90 27.18 -11.75
CA PRO A 157 15.62 28.30 -12.33
C PRO A 157 15.60 28.30 -13.85
N ASN A 158 15.91 27.14 -14.44
CA ASN A 158 16.03 26.99 -15.89
C ASN A 158 14.71 26.62 -16.58
N LYS A 159 13.62 26.44 -15.81
CA LYS A 159 12.30 26.01 -16.31
C LYS A 159 12.39 24.79 -17.21
N THR A 160 13.13 23.78 -16.75
CA THR A 160 13.29 22.52 -17.48
C THR A 160 12.61 21.36 -16.74
N TRP A 161 12.01 20.46 -17.50
CA TRP A 161 11.43 19.24 -17.04
C TRP A 161 12.01 18.09 -17.86
N THR A 162 12.60 17.10 -17.19
CA THR A 162 13.21 15.93 -17.85
C THR A 162 12.69 14.66 -17.25
N LEU A 163 12.59 13.62 -18.08
CA LEU A 163 12.16 12.28 -17.70
C LEU A 163 13.21 11.27 -18.09
N ASP A 164 13.70 10.50 -17.12
CA ASP A 164 14.48 9.31 -17.39
C ASP A 164 13.52 8.15 -17.71
N LYS A 165 13.55 7.70 -18.97
CA LYS A 165 12.69 6.61 -19.46
C LYS A 165 13.13 5.25 -18.95
N SER A 166 14.40 5.08 -18.57
CA SER A 166 14.95 3.82 -18.04
C SER A 166 14.41 3.53 -16.64
N GLU A 167 14.28 4.58 -15.82
CA GLU A 167 13.78 4.49 -14.44
C GLU A 167 12.25 4.57 -14.35
N CYS A 168 11.58 5.03 -15.40
CA CYS A 168 10.14 5.28 -15.37
C CYS A 168 9.32 4.00 -15.48
N VAL A 169 8.62 3.63 -14.42
CA VAL A 169 7.70 2.47 -14.38
C VAL A 169 6.29 2.76 -14.93
N GLN A 170 6.08 3.91 -15.56
CA GLN A 170 4.80 4.31 -16.19
C GLN A 170 3.57 4.20 -15.27
N CYS A 171 3.73 4.45 -13.97
CA CYS A 171 2.66 4.35 -12.97
C CYS A 171 1.59 5.46 -13.08
N GLY A 172 1.90 6.58 -13.74
CA GLY A 172 0.97 7.70 -13.93
C GLY A 172 0.69 8.57 -12.70
N ILE A 173 1.37 8.35 -11.57
CA ILE A 173 1.18 9.15 -10.35
C ILE A 173 1.50 10.62 -10.61
N CYS A 174 2.54 10.91 -11.38
CA CYS A 174 2.93 12.27 -11.75
C CYS A 174 1.81 13.02 -12.49
N ILE A 175 1.04 12.30 -13.35
CA ILE A 175 -0.09 12.87 -14.09
C ILE A 175 -1.24 13.18 -13.14
N GLN A 176 -1.56 12.24 -12.23
CA GLN A 176 -2.65 12.43 -11.26
C GLN A 176 -2.38 13.55 -10.26
N LYS A 177 -1.11 13.70 -9.85
CA LYS A 177 -0.70 14.71 -8.86
C LYS A 177 -0.39 16.06 -9.46
N CYS A 178 -0.45 16.21 -10.78
CA CYS A 178 -0.20 17.50 -11.43
C CYS A 178 -1.39 18.45 -11.28
N PRO A 179 -1.27 19.58 -10.56
CA PRO A 179 -2.37 20.51 -10.34
C PRO A 179 -2.80 21.24 -11.63
N LYS A 180 -1.85 21.44 -12.55
CA LYS A 180 -2.09 22.10 -13.83
C LYS A 180 -2.46 21.13 -14.96
N LYS A 181 -2.46 19.81 -14.67
CA LYS A 181 -2.77 18.74 -15.66
C LYS A 181 -1.94 18.86 -16.96
N CYS A 182 -0.73 19.41 -16.85
CA CYS A 182 0.19 19.58 -17.99
C CYS A 182 0.91 18.28 -18.39
N LEU A 183 0.74 17.19 -17.63
CA LEU A 183 1.34 15.88 -17.92
C LEU A 183 0.30 14.97 -18.55
N LYS A 184 0.66 14.34 -19.68
CA LYS A 184 -0.15 13.36 -20.39
C LYS A 184 0.73 12.18 -20.81
N PHE A 185 0.14 11.00 -21.01
CA PHE A 185 0.88 9.92 -21.66
C PHE A 185 1.01 10.24 -23.16
N GLY A 186 2.24 10.40 -23.62
CA GLY A 186 2.53 10.54 -25.04
C GLY A 186 2.22 9.23 -25.79
N LEU A 187 1.50 9.31 -26.90
CA LEU A 187 1.37 8.18 -27.81
C LEU A 187 2.70 8.01 -28.57
N PRO A 188 3.22 6.78 -28.73
CA PRO A 188 4.40 6.56 -29.57
C PRO A 188 4.03 6.91 -31.01
N GLY A 189 4.53 8.05 -31.49
CA GLY A 189 4.33 8.46 -32.88
C GLY A 189 3.71 9.83 -33.14
N ALA A 190 3.29 10.58 -32.12
CA ALA A 190 2.93 11.98 -32.28
C ALA A 190 4.23 12.81 -32.45
N LYS A 191 4.78 12.86 -33.67
CA LYS A 191 5.73 13.89 -34.07
C LYS A 191 5.00 15.23 -34.10
N LYS A 192 5.56 16.22 -33.38
CA LYS A 192 5.22 17.63 -33.62
C LYS A 192 5.62 18.03 -35.04
#